data_516e342a0c8d90c6c787c612a2990125
#
_entry.id   516e342a0c8d90c6c787c612a2990125
#
_cell.length_a   1.000
_cell.length_b   1.000
_cell.length_c   1.000
_cell.angle_alpha   90.00
_cell.angle_beta   90.00
_cell.angle_gamma   90.00
#
_symmetry.space_group_name_H-M   'P 1'
#
loop_
_entity.id
_entity.type
_entity.pdbx_description
1 polymer ?
#
loop_
_entity_poly.entity_id
_entity_poly.type
_entity_poly.pdbx_seq_one_letter_code
_entity_poly.pdbx_strand_id
1 'polypeptide(L)'
;MIARSRLFVAAAAVAVAACVPSHSEAPPKHTIILGIDVSGSFRHSYEDAIDFAAWYLFGHLNGLGELREPTTLFVTAVGGRHAGEMKPFLPIHDFQGKSVEQIAADLREWFPIQDSFTDFNPFFDRTATHIKRQNLVLTPLSIVLLSDGLPDTPVSAGDTLGPYEAISLAPLEFLSRNTTVRLLYPTPTIAVRWERAIERRRVRLWTQDAQVMSGWRAQLEPDRPPEAQDALWVWMKDNVDFRVRARIL
;
A
#
# COMPACT_ATOMS: atom_id res chain seq x y z
N MET A 1 7.14 84.72 -38.91
CA MET A 1 6.56 84.28 -37.60
C MET A 1 6.19 82.79 -37.71
N ILE A 2 6.99 82.00 -37.06
CA ILE A 2 6.98 80.49 -37.25
C ILE A 2 6.16 79.86 -36.09
N ALA A 3 5.05 79.28 -36.41
CA ALA A 3 4.26 78.51 -35.41
C ALA A 3 4.83 77.08 -35.29
N ARG A 4 5.22 76.71 -34.09
CA ARG A 4 5.71 75.33 -33.72
C ARG A 4 4.52 74.49 -33.32
N SER A 5 4.15 73.51 -34.17
CA SER A 5 3.26 72.44 -33.80
C SER A 5 3.97 71.41 -32.90
N ARG A 6 3.44 71.18 -31.72
CA ARG A 6 3.89 70.11 -30.81
C ARG A 6 3.00 68.86 -31.05
N LEU A 7 3.64 67.84 -31.58
CA LEU A 7 3.05 66.51 -31.79
C LEU A 7 3.10 65.79 -30.42
N PHE A 8 1.94 65.48 -29.84
CA PHE A 8 1.84 64.59 -28.69
C PHE A 8 1.72 63.14 -29.20
N VAL A 9 2.77 62.34 -28.96
CA VAL A 9 2.73 60.89 -29.16
C VAL A 9 2.17 60.26 -27.89
N ALA A 10 0.94 59.77 -27.94
CA ALA A 10 0.35 58.94 -26.89
C ALA A 10 0.84 57.50 -27.02
N ALA A 11 1.70 57.06 -26.12
CA ALA A 11 2.11 55.67 -26.04
C ALA A 11 1.03 54.85 -25.32
N ALA A 12 0.29 54.05 -26.05
CA ALA A 12 -0.67 53.06 -25.49
C ALA A 12 0.09 51.82 -24.99
N ALA A 13 0.27 51.70 -23.68
CA ALA A 13 0.79 50.48 -23.06
C ALA A 13 -0.29 49.40 -23.05
N VAL A 14 -0.21 48.40 -23.92
CA VAL A 14 -1.03 47.24 -23.90
C VAL A 14 -0.50 46.31 -22.80
N ALA A 15 -1.20 46.26 -21.66
CA ALA A 15 -0.94 45.27 -20.61
C ALA A 15 -1.51 43.91 -21.06
N VAL A 16 -0.64 43.03 -21.55
CA VAL A 16 -0.95 41.62 -21.79
C VAL A 16 -0.99 40.94 -20.44
N ALA A 17 -2.18 40.81 -19.88
CA ALA A 17 -2.42 39.95 -18.72
C ALA A 17 -2.24 38.49 -19.19
N ALA A 18 -1.04 37.96 -18.99
CA ALA A 18 -0.79 36.53 -19.14
C ALA A 18 -1.59 35.79 -18.07
N CYS A 19 -2.76 35.24 -18.45
CA CYS A 19 -3.40 34.21 -17.68
C CYS A 19 -2.47 33.00 -17.66
N VAL A 20 -1.63 32.90 -16.62
CA VAL A 20 -0.95 31.67 -16.31
C VAL A 20 -2.05 30.71 -15.80
N PRO A 21 -2.38 29.64 -16.54
CA PRO A 21 -3.29 28.64 -15.99
C PRO A 21 -2.59 28.07 -14.75
N SER A 22 -3.14 28.31 -13.58
CA SER A 22 -2.78 27.58 -12.38
C SER A 22 -3.13 26.12 -12.63
N HIS A 23 -2.17 25.35 -13.15
CA HIS A 23 -2.26 23.90 -13.09
C HIS A 23 -2.22 23.55 -11.60
N SER A 24 -3.38 23.40 -11.00
CA SER A 24 -3.47 22.61 -9.79
C SER A 24 -3.08 21.20 -10.23
N GLU A 25 -1.81 20.84 -10.05
CA GLU A 25 -1.41 19.46 -10.24
C GLU A 25 -2.31 18.62 -9.35
N ALA A 26 -3.18 17.83 -9.99
CA ALA A 26 -3.97 16.86 -9.28
C ALA A 26 -3.00 16.01 -8.45
N PRO A 27 -3.29 15.75 -7.16
CA PRO A 27 -2.37 14.99 -6.32
C PRO A 27 -2.00 13.69 -7.04
N PRO A 28 -0.71 13.30 -6.99
CA PRO A 28 -0.25 12.13 -7.74
C PRO A 28 -1.07 10.92 -7.32
N LYS A 29 -1.73 10.30 -8.29
CA LYS A 29 -2.55 9.10 -8.07
C LYS A 29 -1.70 8.05 -7.35
N HIS A 30 -2.26 7.41 -6.33
CA HIS A 30 -1.62 6.35 -5.58
C HIS A 30 -2.65 5.28 -5.24
N THR A 31 -2.29 4.01 -5.44
CA THR A 31 -3.15 2.87 -5.13
C THR A 31 -2.53 2.05 -4.01
N ILE A 32 -3.32 1.69 -3.02
CA ILE A 32 -2.95 0.77 -1.94
C ILE A 32 -3.78 -0.50 -2.07
N ILE A 33 -3.13 -1.66 -2.01
CA ILE A 33 -3.75 -2.96 -1.78
C ILE A 33 -3.25 -3.47 -0.43
N LEU A 34 -4.16 -3.65 0.50
CA LEU A 34 -3.88 -4.26 1.79
C LEU A 34 -4.32 -5.72 1.75
N GLY A 35 -3.36 -6.63 1.87
CA GLY A 35 -3.60 -8.07 1.98
C GLY A 35 -3.51 -8.51 3.43
N ILE A 36 -4.57 -9.15 3.94
CA ILE A 36 -4.63 -9.67 5.29
C ILE A 36 -4.53 -11.19 5.23
N ASP A 37 -3.52 -11.74 5.85
CA ASP A 37 -3.33 -13.18 5.97
C ASP A 37 -4.32 -13.75 6.99
N VAL A 38 -5.13 -14.72 6.53
CA VAL A 38 -6.13 -15.39 7.33
C VAL A 38 -5.75 -16.82 7.66
N SER A 39 -4.49 -17.22 7.44
CA SER A 39 -3.99 -18.57 7.67
C SER A 39 -3.79 -18.90 9.15
N GLY A 40 -3.73 -20.20 9.44
CA GLY A 40 -3.50 -20.70 10.79
C GLY A 40 -2.12 -20.32 11.35
N SER A 41 -1.08 -20.25 10.53
CA SER A 41 0.28 -19.86 10.94
C SER A 41 0.35 -18.42 11.44
N PHE A 42 -0.43 -17.52 10.84
CA PHE A 42 -0.48 -16.10 11.19
C PHE A 42 -1.32 -15.78 12.44
N ARG A 43 -2.02 -16.77 13.00
CA ARG A 43 -2.95 -16.61 14.15
C ARG A 43 -2.35 -15.82 15.33
N HIS A 44 -1.07 -16.01 15.63
CA HIS A 44 -0.41 -15.35 16.76
C HIS A 44 -0.32 -13.82 16.60
N SER A 45 -0.18 -13.34 15.38
CA SER A 45 -0.03 -11.92 15.06
C SER A 45 -1.31 -11.30 14.53
N TYR A 46 -2.35 -12.10 14.29
CA TYR A 46 -3.56 -11.67 13.59
C TYR A 46 -4.27 -10.50 14.27
N GLU A 47 -4.53 -10.59 15.59
CA GLU A 47 -5.24 -9.51 16.30
C GLU A 47 -4.44 -8.21 16.30
N ASP A 48 -3.12 -8.30 16.49
CA ASP A 48 -2.25 -7.15 16.39
C ASP A 48 -2.23 -6.54 14.98
N ALA A 49 -2.21 -7.40 13.97
CA ALA A 49 -2.21 -6.98 12.57
C ALA A 49 -3.54 -6.35 12.15
N ILE A 50 -4.68 -6.85 12.64
CA ILE A 50 -6.00 -6.24 12.37
C ILE A 50 -6.10 -4.86 13.00
N ASP A 51 -5.69 -4.71 14.27
CA ASP A 51 -5.68 -3.41 14.92
C ASP A 51 -4.73 -2.44 14.20
N PHE A 52 -3.52 -2.90 13.84
CA PHE A 52 -2.60 -2.12 13.03
C PHE A 52 -3.21 -1.71 11.68
N ALA A 53 -3.88 -2.65 10.99
CA ALA A 53 -4.55 -2.37 9.72
C ALA A 53 -5.60 -1.27 9.86
N ALA A 54 -6.37 -1.27 10.95
CA ALA A 54 -7.39 -0.25 11.19
C ALA A 54 -6.77 1.14 11.34
N TRP A 55 -5.70 1.26 12.13
CA TRP A 55 -4.94 2.51 12.26
C TRP A 55 -4.28 2.92 10.94
N TYR A 56 -3.68 1.98 10.21
CA TYR A 56 -3.06 2.24 8.91
C TYR A 56 -4.07 2.77 7.89
N LEU A 57 -5.23 2.14 7.79
CA LEU A 57 -6.32 2.59 6.92
C LEU A 57 -6.81 3.97 7.34
N PHE A 58 -7.08 4.17 8.63
CA PHE A 58 -7.55 5.46 9.16
C PHE A 58 -6.55 6.59 8.86
N GLY A 59 -5.26 6.36 9.10
CA GLY A 59 -4.20 7.33 8.83
C GLY A 59 -4.13 7.73 7.37
N HIS A 60 -4.20 6.75 6.45
CA HIS A 60 -4.19 7.01 5.01
C HIS A 60 -5.46 7.71 4.53
N LEU A 61 -6.64 7.30 5.01
CA LEU A 61 -7.93 7.89 4.61
C LEU A 61 -8.07 9.35 5.03
N ASN A 62 -7.36 9.76 6.08
CA ASN A 62 -7.38 11.12 6.63
C ASN A 62 -6.07 11.89 6.37
N GLY A 63 -5.12 11.35 5.61
CA GLY A 63 -3.86 12.03 5.26
C GLY A 63 -3.01 12.41 6.46
N LEU A 64 -2.98 11.58 7.52
CA LEU A 64 -2.32 11.90 8.79
C LEU A 64 -0.82 11.63 8.74
N GLY A 65 -0.02 12.46 9.39
CA GLY A 65 1.42 12.27 9.58
C GLY A 65 2.21 12.10 8.28
N GLU A 66 1.91 12.85 7.24
CA GLU A 66 2.50 12.74 5.89
C GLU A 66 2.16 11.41 5.16
N LEU A 67 1.25 10.59 5.70
CA LEU A 67 0.68 9.48 4.96
C LEU A 67 -0.15 10.05 3.81
N ARG A 68 0.06 9.52 2.61
CA ARG A 68 -0.66 10.02 1.44
C ARG A 68 -2.04 9.43 1.37
N GLU A 69 -3.05 10.28 1.21
CA GLU A 69 -4.38 9.81 0.85
C GLU A 69 -4.31 9.02 -0.47
N PRO A 70 -4.72 7.75 -0.49
CA PRO A 70 -4.73 6.98 -1.72
C PRO A 70 -5.90 7.45 -2.60
N THR A 71 -5.66 7.57 -3.90
CA THR A 71 -6.76 7.77 -4.86
C THR A 71 -7.65 6.53 -4.90
N THR A 72 -7.07 5.38 -4.62
CA THR A 72 -7.74 4.08 -4.64
C THR A 72 -7.12 3.17 -3.60
N LEU A 73 -7.96 2.51 -2.82
CA LEU A 73 -7.55 1.55 -1.81
C LEU A 73 -8.48 0.34 -1.88
N PHE A 74 -7.89 -0.85 -1.74
CA PHE A 74 -8.64 -2.10 -1.60
C PHE A 74 -8.04 -2.94 -0.49
N VAL A 75 -8.90 -3.63 0.24
CA VAL A 75 -8.52 -4.64 1.23
C VAL A 75 -9.00 -6.00 0.76
N THR A 76 -8.16 -7.04 0.89
CA THR A 76 -8.50 -8.40 0.48
C THR A 76 -7.72 -9.42 1.32
N ALA A 77 -8.19 -10.67 1.35
CA ALA A 77 -7.48 -11.73 2.06
C ALA A 77 -6.32 -12.31 1.24
N VAL A 78 -5.24 -12.66 1.95
CA VAL A 78 -4.17 -13.54 1.46
C VAL A 78 -4.48 -14.97 1.90
N GLY A 79 -4.23 -15.94 1.03
CA GLY A 79 -4.58 -17.33 1.30
C GLY A 79 -6.05 -17.64 1.02
N GLY A 80 -6.48 -18.83 1.39
CA GLY A 80 -7.85 -19.30 1.19
C GLY A 80 -8.00 -20.79 1.47
N ARG A 81 -9.25 -21.28 1.59
CA ARG A 81 -9.56 -22.70 1.89
C ARG A 81 -9.11 -23.64 0.77
N HIS A 82 -9.09 -23.12 -0.46
CA HIS A 82 -8.66 -23.89 -1.65
C HIS A 82 -8.10 -22.97 -2.72
N ALA A 83 -7.24 -23.54 -3.56
CA ALA A 83 -6.73 -22.86 -4.73
C ALA A 83 -7.89 -22.35 -5.61
N GLY A 84 -7.81 -21.07 -6.04
CA GLY A 84 -8.85 -20.46 -6.87
C GLY A 84 -10.07 -19.90 -6.14
N GLU A 85 -10.11 -19.92 -4.82
CA GLU A 85 -11.16 -19.25 -4.07
C GLU A 85 -11.22 -17.77 -4.39
N MET A 86 -12.42 -17.29 -4.77
CA MET A 86 -12.65 -15.88 -5.06
C MET A 86 -12.67 -15.09 -3.76
N LYS A 87 -11.70 -14.20 -3.56
CA LYS A 87 -11.67 -13.25 -2.44
C LYS A 87 -12.11 -11.87 -2.92
N PRO A 88 -13.03 -11.19 -2.22
CA PRO A 88 -13.44 -9.84 -2.57
C PRO A 88 -12.28 -8.85 -2.37
N PHE A 89 -12.29 -7.81 -3.17
CA PHE A 89 -11.52 -6.59 -2.94
C PHE A 89 -12.48 -5.53 -2.41
N LEU A 90 -12.40 -5.27 -1.12
CA LEU A 90 -13.23 -4.26 -0.45
C LEU A 90 -12.67 -2.88 -0.76
N PRO A 91 -13.45 -1.99 -1.39
CA PRO A 91 -12.96 -0.71 -1.86
C PRO A 91 -12.89 0.33 -0.74
N ILE A 92 -12.19 1.42 -1.02
CA ILE A 92 -11.93 2.54 -0.09
C ILE A 92 -13.20 3.07 0.60
N HIS A 93 -14.33 3.13 -0.10
CA HIS A 93 -15.57 3.68 0.44
C HIS A 93 -16.20 2.84 1.55
N ASP A 94 -15.84 1.56 1.66
CA ASP A 94 -16.28 0.69 2.76
C ASP A 94 -15.68 1.12 4.11
N PHE A 95 -14.61 1.91 4.09
CA PHE A 95 -13.86 2.36 5.26
C PHE A 95 -13.98 3.86 5.54
N GLN A 96 -14.36 4.66 4.54
CA GLN A 96 -14.45 6.11 4.67
C GLN A 96 -15.48 6.55 5.74
N GLY A 97 -15.10 7.53 6.57
CA GLY A 97 -15.96 8.09 7.61
C GLY A 97 -16.15 7.20 8.84
N LYS A 98 -15.44 6.05 8.92
CA LYS A 98 -15.47 5.15 10.08
C LYS A 98 -14.37 5.51 11.08
N SER A 99 -14.64 5.24 12.37
CA SER A 99 -13.60 5.29 13.40
C SER A 99 -12.65 4.11 13.28
N VAL A 100 -11.50 4.18 13.97
CA VAL A 100 -10.52 3.08 14.00
C VAL A 100 -11.15 1.78 14.51
N GLU A 101 -11.99 1.89 15.57
CA GLU A 101 -12.66 0.74 16.17
C GLU A 101 -13.68 0.11 15.22
N GLN A 102 -14.42 0.93 14.46
CA GLN A 102 -15.36 0.45 13.46
C GLN A 102 -14.63 -0.27 12.32
N ILE A 103 -13.51 0.29 11.84
CA ILE A 103 -12.68 -0.36 10.82
C ILE A 103 -12.14 -1.69 11.35
N ALA A 104 -11.63 -1.73 12.59
CA ALA A 104 -11.13 -2.96 13.19
C ALA A 104 -12.21 -4.04 13.35
N ALA A 105 -13.43 -3.65 13.74
CA ALA A 105 -14.56 -4.56 13.85
C ALA A 105 -14.94 -5.15 12.48
N ASP A 106 -15.04 -4.32 11.46
CA ASP A 106 -15.36 -4.74 10.09
C ASP A 106 -14.28 -5.68 9.54
N LEU A 107 -13.00 -5.37 9.76
CA LEU A 107 -11.90 -6.23 9.31
C LEU A 107 -11.97 -7.63 9.94
N ARG A 108 -12.30 -7.72 11.24
CA ARG A 108 -12.49 -9.02 11.92
C ARG A 108 -13.67 -9.80 11.37
N GLU A 109 -14.77 -9.12 11.07
CA GLU A 109 -15.95 -9.73 10.50
C GLU A 109 -15.71 -10.27 9.09
N TRP A 110 -15.02 -9.45 8.23
CA TRP A 110 -14.86 -9.77 6.81
C TRP A 110 -13.69 -10.70 6.52
N PHE A 111 -12.67 -10.71 7.39
CA PHE A 111 -11.46 -11.51 7.22
C PHE A 111 -11.16 -12.41 8.42
N PRO A 112 -12.11 -13.25 8.86
CA PRO A 112 -11.87 -14.14 10.00
C PRO A 112 -10.75 -15.14 9.70
N ILE A 113 -9.95 -15.47 10.72
CA ILE A 113 -8.95 -16.53 10.60
C ILE A 113 -9.63 -17.82 10.14
N GLN A 114 -9.01 -18.44 9.17
CA GLN A 114 -9.40 -19.74 8.63
C GLN A 114 -8.17 -20.63 8.71
N ASP A 115 -8.35 -21.93 9.02
CA ASP A 115 -7.27 -22.90 8.85
C ASP A 115 -7.12 -23.17 7.34
N SER A 116 -6.40 -22.28 6.68
CA SER A 116 -6.25 -22.24 5.24
C SER A 116 -4.78 -22.16 4.85
N PHE A 117 -4.51 -22.54 3.62
CA PHE A 117 -3.18 -22.46 3.05
C PHE A 117 -2.83 -21.02 2.69
N THR A 118 -1.60 -20.61 2.99
CA THR A 118 -1.05 -19.35 2.51
C THR A 118 -0.39 -19.57 1.14
N ASP A 119 -1.14 -19.31 0.07
CA ASP A 119 -0.59 -19.27 -1.28
C ASP A 119 -0.56 -17.83 -1.78
N PHE A 120 0.64 -17.29 -1.91
CA PHE A 120 0.86 -15.92 -2.36
C PHE A 120 0.65 -15.74 -3.87
N ASN A 121 0.86 -16.77 -4.67
CA ASN A 121 0.75 -16.67 -6.13
C ASN A 121 -0.68 -16.31 -6.58
N PRO A 122 -1.74 -16.99 -6.15
CA PRO A 122 -3.11 -16.59 -6.46
C PRO A 122 -3.45 -15.18 -5.97
N PHE A 123 -2.89 -14.74 -4.83
CA PHE A 123 -3.09 -13.38 -4.36
C PHE A 123 -2.47 -12.36 -5.33
N PHE A 124 -1.23 -12.55 -5.79
CA PHE A 124 -0.58 -11.64 -6.74
C PHE A 124 -1.26 -11.65 -8.12
N ASP A 125 -1.71 -12.81 -8.60
CA ASP A 125 -2.46 -12.94 -9.85
C ASP A 125 -3.80 -12.19 -9.79
N ARG A 126 -4.58 -12.39 -8.69
CA ARG A 126 -5.84 -11.68 -8.47
C ARG A 126 -5.63 -10.18 -8.37
N THR A 127 -4.60 -9.75 -7.63
CA THR A 127 -4.24 -8.34 -7.48
C THR A 127 -3.91 -7.72 -8.84
N ALA A 128 -3.05 -8.35 -9.64
CA ALA A 128 -2.71 -7.86 -10.97
C ALA A 128 -3.92 -7.79 -11.90
N THR A 129 -4.79 -8.79 -11.85
CA THR A 129 -6.03 -8.85 -12.63
C THR A 129 -6.98 -7.73 -12.20
N HIS A 130 -7.14 -7.50 -10.88
CA HIS A 130 -7.98 -6.45 -10.34
C HIS A 130 -7.49 -5.06 -10.77
N ILE A 131 -6.20 -4.77 -10.62
CA ILE A 131 -5.58 -3.51 -11.05
C ILE A 131 -5.78 -3.25 -12.54
N LYS A 132 -5.66 -4.28 -13.39
CA LYS A 132 -5.94 -4.17 -14.83
C LYS A 132 -7.41 -3.84 -15.11
N ARG A 133 -8.35 -4.52 -14.45
CA ARG A 133 -9.80 -4.28 -14.60
C ARG A 133 -10.21 -2.88 -14.18
N GLN A 134 -9.55 -2.32 -13.16
CA GLN A 134 -9.80 -0.97 -12.67
C GLN A 134 -9.07 0.14 -13.46
N ASN A 135 -8.35 -0.22 -14.54
CA ASN A 135 -7.52 0.71 -15.33
C ASN A 135 -6.46 1.47 -14.52
N LEU A 136 -5.89 0.83 -13.48
CA LEU A 136 -4.91 1.42 -12.57
C LEU A 136 -3.45 1.01 -12.90
N VAL A 137 -3.21 0.41 -14.06
CA VAL A 137 -1.92 -0.19 -14.45
C VAL A 137 -0.74 0.78 -14.36
N LEU A 138 -0.96 2.06 -14.65
CA LEU A 138 0.09 3.09 -14.62
C LEU A 138 0.19 3.83 -13.29
N THR A 139 -0.73 3.58 -12.37
CA THR A 139 -0.76 4.23 -11.05
C THR A 139 0.30 3.62 -10.14
N PRO A 140 1.10 4.42 -9.39
CA PRO A 140 1.98 3.89 -8.36
C PRO A 140 1.21 2.98 -7.40
N LEU A 141 1.74 1.78 -7.14
CA LEU A 141 1.05 0.72 -6.42
C LEU A 141 1.88 0.30 -5.20
N SER A 142 1.27 0.40 -4.02
CA SER A 142 1.75 -0.21 -2.78
C SER A 142 0.88 -1.42 -2.46
N ILE A 143 1.49 -2.60 -2.37
CA ILE A 143 0.87 -3.82 -1.87
C ILE A 143 1.45 -4.06 -0.49
N VAL A 144 0.62 -4.01 0.53
CA VAL A 144 0.99 -4.23 1.93
C VAL A 144 0.39 -5.54 2.38
N LEU A 145 1.23 -6.48 2.79
CA LEU A 145 0.86 -7.81 3.25
C LEU A 145 1.05 -7.88 4.76
N LEU A 146 -0.02 -8.10 5.48
CA LEU A 146 -0.01 -8.44 6.90
C LEU A 146 0.03 -9.96 7.00
N SER A 147 1.23 -10.53 7.10
CA SER A 147 1.47 -11.98 7.06
C SER A 147 2.82 -12.31 7.69
N ASP A 148 2.96 -13.50 8.24
CA ASP A 148 4.25 -14.06 8.67
C ASP A 148 5.16 -14.45 7.49
N GLY A 149 4.61 -14.48 6.27
CA GLY A 149 5.33 -14.77 5.05
C GLY A 149 5.68 -16.25 4.87
N LEU A 150 5.03 -17.16 5.61
CA LEU A 150 5.22 -18.59 5.43
C LEU A 150 4.36 -19.10 4.26
N PRO A 151 4.95 -19.60 3.16
CA PRO A 151 4.19 -20.19 2.08
C PRO A 151 3.83 -21.63 2.42
N ASP A 152 2.56 -21.97 2.31
CA ASP A 152 2.05 -23.35 2.44
C ASP A 152 1.90 -24.04 1.09
N THR A 153 2.72 -23.69 0.12
CA THR A 153 2.67 -24.30 -1.20
C THR A 153 3.14 -25.75 -1.09
N PRO A 154 2.30 -26.75 -1.40
CA PRO A 154 2.77 -28.13 -1.45
C PRO A 154 3.85 -28.25 -2.53
N VAL A 155 5.07 -28.52 -2.12
CA VAL A 155 6.15 -28.86 -3.05
C VAL A 155 5.85 -30.27 -3.54
N SER A 156 5.45 -30.41 -4.80
CA SER A 156 5.23 -31.72 -5.42
C SER A 156 6.55 -32.48 -5.50
N ALA A 157 6.48 -33.79 -5.30
CA ALA A 157 7.67 -34.67 -5.46
C ALA A 157 8.14 -34.60 -6.92
N GLY A 158 9.17 -33.80 -7.17
CA GLY A 158 9.69 -33.48 -8.53
C GLY A 158 9.91 -32.00 -8.78
N ASP A 159 9.37 -31.12 -7.93
CA ASP A 159 9.66 -29.68 -8.01
C ASP A 159 11.12 -29.42 -7.60
N THR A 160 11.84 -28.73 -8.46
CA THR A 160 13.24 -28.34 -8.22
C THR A 160 13.34 -27.04 -7.43
N LEU A 161 12.22 -26.32 -7.25
CA LEU A 161 12.16 -25.04 -6.54
C LEU A 161 11.72 -25.25 -5.09
N GLY A 162 12.35 -24.53 -4.17
CA GLY A 162 11.89 -24.46 -2.80
C GLY A 162 10.60 -23.61 -2.67
N PRO A 163 9.92 -23.65 -1.49
CA PRO A 163 8.64 -22.99 -1.32
C PRO A 163 8.69 -21.46 -1.50
N TYR A 164 9.82 -20.82 -1.21
CA TYR A 164 9.98 -19.38 -1.41
C TYR A 164 10.36 -19.03 -2.85
N GLU A 165 11.16 -19.85 -3.50
CA GLU A 165 11.54 -19.73 -4.91
C GLU A 165 10.34 -19.91 -5.84
N ALA A 166 9.31 -20.63 -5.38
CA ALA A 166 8.05 -20.80 -6.09
C ALA A 166 7.14 -19.56 -6.04
N ILE A 167 7.40 -18.60 -5.13
CA ILE A 167 6.63 -17.35 -5.07
C ILE A 167 7.01 -16.47 -6.25
N SER A 168 6.02 -16.11 -7.08
CA SER A 168 6.22 -15.33 -8.30
C SER A 168 5.60 -13.92 -8.20
N LEU A 169 6.42 -12.91 -8.39
CA LEU A 169 5.98 -11.52 -8.57
C LEU A 169 5.78 -11.15 -10.05
N ALA A 170 5.92 -12.12 -10.98
CA ALA A 170 5.80 -11.90 -12.42
C ALA A 170 4.49 -11.20 -12.84
N PRO A 171 3.30 -11.49 -12.27
CA PRO A 171 2.07 -10.79 -12.60
C PRO A 171 2.13 -9.28 -12.32
N LEU A 172 2.91 -8.86 -11.34
CA LEU A 172 3.07 -7.47 -10.91
C LEU A 172 4.11 -6.71 -11.74
N GLU A 173 5.06 -7.41 -12.38
CA GLU A 173 6.16 -6.80 -13.16
C GLU A 173 5.67 -6.01 -14.38
N PHE A 174 4.48 -6.31 -14.89
CA PHE A 174 3.84 -5.64 -16.02
C PHE A 174 2.95 -4.45 -15.62
N LEU A 175 2.84 -4.18 -14.32
CA LEU A 175 2.09 -3.04 -13.78
C LEU A 175 2.97 -1.77 -13.74
N SER A 176 2.63 -0.84 -12.89
CA SER A 176 3.38 0.40 -12.70
C SER A 176 4.88 0.15 -12.43
N ARG A 177 5.74 1.03 -12.98
CA ARG A 177 7.17 1.06 -12.64
C ARG A 177 7.44 1.33 -11.15
N ASN A 178 6.45 1.82 -10.42
CA ASN A 178 6.51 2.12 -9.00
C ASN A 178 5.63 1.14 -8.20
N THR A 179 5.72 -0.15 -8.48
CA THR A 179 5.09 -1.20 -7.69
C THR A 179 6.01 -1.60 -6.54
N THR A 180 5.50 -1.56 -5.32
CA THR A 180 6.20 -1.98 -4.10
C THR A 180 5.35 -3.03 -3.36
N VAL A 181 5.96 -4.14 -3.00
CA VAL A 181 5.39 -5.15 -2.10
C VAL A 181 6.06 -4.98 -0.74
N ARG A 182 5.28 -4.88 0.32
CA ARG A 182 5.70 -4.78 1.71
C ARG A 182 5.14 -5.96 2.46
N LEU A 183 6.01 -6.81 2.99
CA LEU A 183 5.63 -7.89 3.89
C LEU A 183 5.88 -7.42 5.33
N LEU A 184 4.83 -7.39 6.13
CA LEU A 184 4.88 -7.00 7.53
C LEU A 184 4.59 -8.22 8.40
N TYR A 185 5.30 -8.34 9.51
CA TYR A 185 5.26 -9.44 10.49
C TYR A 185 6.05 -10.73 10.17
N PRO A 186 6.90 -10.85 9.15
CA PRO A 186 7.76 -12.03 9.06
C PRO A 186 8.74 -12.08 10.24
N THR A 187 9.23 -13.28 10.58
CA THR A 187 10.42 -13.37 11.42
C THR A 187 11.65 -12.90 10.63
N PRO A 188 12.77 -12.48 11.28
CA PRO A 188 13.98 -12.08 10.57
C PRO A 188 14.49 -13.13 9.57
N THR A 189 14.36 -14.42 9.91
CA THR A 189 14.74 -15.51 9.02
C THR A 189 13.87 -15.58 7.78
N ILE A 190 12.56 -15.42 7.93
CA ILE A 190 11.61 -15.41 6.81
C ILE A 190 11.81 -14.17 5.93
N ALA A 191 12.02 -12.99 6.54
CA ALA A 191 12.34 -11.77 5.82
C ALA A 191 13.52 -11.95 4.87
N VAL A 192 14.63 -12.53 5.36
CA VAL A 192 15.82 -12.81 4.54
C VAL A 192 15.51 -13.79 3.41
N ARG A 193 14.67 -14.80 3.65
CA ARG A 193 14.26 -15.75 2.59
C ARG A 193 13.46 -15.05 1.49
N TRP A 194 12.48 -14.22 1.85
CA TRP A 194 11.72 -13.42 0.89
C TRP A 194 12.62 -12.54 0.03
N GLU A 195 13.57 -11.87 0.64
CA GLU A 195 14.48 -10.96 -0.07
C GLU A 195 15.43 -11.69 -1.02
N ARG A 196 15.88 -12.89 -0.66
CA ARG A 196 16.87 -13.64 -1.42
C ARG A 196 16.27 -14.58 -2.47
N ALA A 197 15.17 -15.27 -2.14
CA ALA A 197 14.64 -16.34 -2.96
C ALA A 197 13.66 -15.81 -4.04
N ILE A 198 12.91 -14.74 -3.77
CA ILE A 198 11.89 -14.26 -4.70
C ILE A 198 12.53 -13.45 -5.83
N GLU A 199 12.43 -13.98 -7.05
CA GLU A 199 12.90 -13.31 -8.26
C GLU A 199 12.04 -12.08 -8.58
N ARG A 200 12.69 -10.94 -8.87
CA ARG A 200 12.03 -9.70 -9.25
C ARG A 200 12.95 -8.80 -10.08
N ARG A 201 12.37 -8.05 -11.00
CA ARG A 201 13.10 -7.12 -11.89
C ARG A 201 12.79 -5.66 -11.59
N ARG A 202 11.49 -5.29 -11.56
CA ARG A 202 11.02 -3.92 -11.36
C ARG A 202 10.23 -3.74 -10.09
N VAL A 203 9.60 -4.80 -9.60
CA VAL A 203 8.87 -4.79 -8.33
C VAL A 203 9.87 -4.59 -7.19
N ARG A 204 9.59 -3.64 -6.32
CA ARG A 204 10.36 -3.43 -5.10
C ARG A 204 9.75 -4.31 -4.01
N LEU A 205 10.60 -5.03 -3.30
CA LEU A 205 10.20 -5.83 -2.15
C LEU A 205 10.85 -5.26 -0.91
N TRP A 206 10.07 -5.11 0.13
CA TRP A 206 10.50 -4.73 1.46
C TRP A 206 9.86 -5.63 2.50
N THR A 207 10.59 -5.96 3.54
CA THR A 207 10.10 -6.75 4.67
C THR A 207 10.31 -5.97 5.95
N GLN A 208 9.32 -5.97 6.84
CA GLN A 208 9.40 -5.40 8.18
C GLN A 208 9.09 -6.49 9.18
N ASP A 209 10.06 -6.83 10.01
CA ASP A 209 9.92 -7.97 10.90
C ASP A 209 8.92 -7.74 12.05
N ALA A 210 8.44 -8.84 12.63
CA ALA A 210 7.44 -8.83 13.67
C ALA A 210 7.88 -8.09 14.95
N GLN A 211 9.19 -8.02 15.23
CA GLN A 211 9.70 -7.30 16.41
C GLN A 211 9.54 -5.80 16.25
N VAL A 212 9.85 -5.28 15.05
CA VAL A 212 9.60 -3.87 14.76
C VAL A 212 8.11 -3.60 14.72
N MET A 213 7.32 -4.48 14.07
CA MET A 213 5.87 -4.32 14.02
C MET A 213 5.23 -4.27 15.43
N SER A 214 5.71 -5.02 16.40
CA SER A 214 5.19 -4.95 17.78
C SER A 214 5.37 -3.59 18.46
N GLY A 215 6.21 -2.72 17.92
CA GLY A 215 6.50 -1.39 18.46
C GLY A 215 5.45 -0.31 18.14
N TRP A 216 4.51 -0.54 17.23
CA TRP A 216 3.54 0.47 16.83
C TRP A 216 2.59 0.87 17.96
N ARG A 217 2.19 -0.09 18.82
CA ARG A 217 1.27 0.18 19.94
C ARG A 217 1.88 1.12 20.99
N ALA A 218 3.20 1.09 21.15
CA ALA A 218 3.90 1.96 22.07
C ALA A 218 3.92 3.43 21.62
N GLN A 219 3.49 3.70 20.39
CA GLN A 219 3.37 5.06 19.84
C GLN A 219 2.01 5.69 20.14
N LEU A 220 1.05 4.91 20.63
CA LEU A 220 -0.28 5.41 20.98
C LEU A 220 -0.25 6.20 22.28
N GLU A 221 -0.86 7.37 22.26
CA GLU A 221 -1.10 8.21 23.43
C GLU A 221 -2.58 8.03 23.85
N PRO A 222 -2.86 7.37 25.02
CA PRO A 222 -4.21 6.95 25.40
C PRO A 222 -5.23 8.09 25.49
N ASP A 223 -4.79 9.30 25.83
CA ASP A 223 -5.67 10.45 26.05
C ASP A 223 -5.84 11.34 24.81
N ARG A 224 -5.29 10.94 23.68
CA ARG A 224 -5.39 11.69 22.43
C ARG A 224 -6.35 11.04 21.45
N PRO A 225 -7.14 11.86 20.73
CA PRO A 225 -7.96 11.33 19.64
C PRO A 225 -7.07 10.77 18.50
N PRO A 226 -7.60 9.88 17.64
CA PRO A 226 -6.85 9.28 16.56
C PRO A 226 -6.12 10.28 15.67
N GLU A 227 -6.73 11.40 15.33
CA GLU A 227 -6.12 12.43 14.46
C GLU A 227 -4.87 13.08 15.06
N ALA A 228 -4.73 13.06 16.38
CA ALA A 228 -3.63 13.69 17.11
C ALA A 228 -2.56 12.71 17.59
N GLN A 229 -2.52 11.47 17.05
CA GLN A 229 -1.53 10.45 17.37
C GLN A 229 -0.22 10.65 16.57
N ASP A 230 0.41 11.81 16.72
CA ASP A 230 1.55 12.23 15.90
C ASP A 230 2.70 11.23 15.92
N ALA A 231 3.03 10.65 17.09
CA ALA A 231 4.09 9.66 17.21
C ALA A 231 3.80 8.40 16.39
N LEU A 232 2.55 7.94 16.38
CA LEU A 232 2.11 6.79 15.59
C LEU A 232 2.24 7.06 14.09
N TRP A 233 1.81 8.23 13.64
CA TRP A 233 1.85 8.56 12.21
C TRP A 233 3.28 8.68 11.69
N VAL A 234 4.18 9.29 12.47
CA VAL A 234 5.61 9.34 12.17
C VAL A 234 6.18 7.93 12.11
N TRP A 235 5.87 7.10 13.12
CA TRP A 235 6.34 5.71 13.15
C TRP A 235 5.87 4.92 11.92
N MET A 236 4.60 5.02 11.54
CA MET A 236 4.06 4.37 10.33
C MET A 236 4.79 4.82 9.08
N LYS A 237 5.05 6.12 8.97
CA LYS A 237 5.78 6.69 7.85
C LYS A 237 7.19 6.13 7.75
N ASP A 238 7.90 6.05 8.87
CA ASP A 238 9.30 5.67 8.91
C ASP A 238 9.52 4.16 8.83
N ASN A 239 8.59 3.36 9.32
CA ASN A 239 8.74 1.90 9.38
C ASN A 239 7.94 1.14 8.33
N VAL A 240 6.85 1.71 7.83
CA VAL A 240 5.95 1.00 6.90
C VAL A 240 5.84 1.71 5.56
N ASP A 241 5.57 3.02 5.52
CA ASP A 241 5.20 3.72 4.29
C ASP A 241 6.30 4.60 3.69
N PHE A 242 7.54 4.39 4.08
CA PHE A 242 8.67 5.10 3.49
C PHE A 242 8.92 4.67 2.03
N ARG A 243 9.62 5.51 1.28
CA ARG A 243 9.95 5.23 -0.11
C ARG A 243 11.05 4.16 -0.23
N VAL A 244 10.70 2.97 -0.65
CA VAL A 244 11.66 1.91 -0.98
C VAL A 244 12.44 2.28 -2.24
N ARG A 245 13.77 2.31 -2.16
CA ARG A 245 14.65 2.56 -3.31
C ARG A 245 14.69 1.32 -4.20
N ALA A 246 14.78 1.54 -5.53
CA ALA A 246 15.05 0.44 -6.45
C ALA A 246 16.45 -0.13 -6.16
N ARG A 247 16.59 -1.45 -6.23
CA ARG A 247 17.91 -2.09 -6.21
C ARG A 247 18.64 -1.67 -7.49
N ILE A 248 19.80 -1.05 -7.35
CA ILE A 248 20.68 -0.79 -8.49
C ILE A 248 21.36 -2.12 -8.75
N LEU A 249 21.05 -2.74 -9.90
CA LEU A 249 21.71 -3.95 -10.40
C LEU A 249 23.10 -3.56 -10.94
#